data_a55b3d95d0ee92109e717103b47c41b5
#
_entry.id   a55b3d95d0ee92109e717103b47c41b5
#
_cell.length_a   1.000
_cell.length_b   1.000
_cell.length_c   1.000
_cell.angle_alpha   90.00
_cell.angle_beta   90.00
_cell.angle_gamma   90.00
#
_symmetry.space_group_name_H-M   'P 1'
#
loop_
_entity.id
_entity.type
_entity.pdbx_description
1 polymer ?
#
loop_
_entity_poly.entity_id
_entity_poly.type
_entity_poly.pdbx_seq_one_letter_code
_entity_poly.pdbx_strand_id
1 'polypeptide(L)'
;MTTEHRKPFDTYLKRVLNGDFGGDKKKKLNFPDRGQLYDYCVLTKDTGDVEWVRWLDTVSNADDIPTKSLPHEIIVKTNDTLRYSYLLKLNIRAGKPILFCGPTGTGKTVYIKNVLLNELDKVVYNTLIEVGFSAQTSSTQTQDIIDGRLDRRG
;
A
#
# COMPACT_ATOMS: atom_id res chain seq x y z
N MET A 1 -5.46 -12.45 6.35
CA MET A 1 -6.01 -12.49 7.71
C MET A 1 -7.46 -12.03 7.64
N THR A 2 -8.42 -12.86 8.03
CA THR A 2 -9.83 -12.49 8.03
C THR A 2 -10.14 -11.45 9.12
N THR A 3 -11.24 -10.74 8.99
CA THR A 3 -11.64 -9.69 9.96
C THR A 3 -11.78 -10.26 11.38
N GLU A 4 -12.17 -11.51 11.52
CA GLU A 4 -12.33 -12.20 12.81
C GLU A 4 -11.00 -12.39 13.56
N HIS A 5 -9.89 -12.60 12.84
CA HIS A 5 -8.57 -12.78 13.43
C HIS A 5 -7.83 -11.47 13.71
N ARG A 6 -8.33 -10.34 13.21
CA ARG A 6 -7.69 -9.03 13.42
C ARG A 6 -7.75 -8.59 14.90
N LYS A 7 -8.90 -8.78 15.56
CA LYS A 7 -9.08 -8.39 16.97
C LYS A 7 -8.16 -9.16 17.93
N PRO A 8 -8.12 -10.51 17.91
CA PRO A 8 -7.20 -11.26 18.76
C PRO A 8 -5.73 -10.89 18.53
N PHE A 9 -5.34 -10.70 17.27
CA PHE A 9 -3.98 -10.29 16.92
C PHE A 9 -3.66 -8.87 17.43
N ASP A 10 -4.57 -7.93 17.30
CA ASP A 10 -4.43 -6.57 17.82
C ASP A 10 -4.22 -6.56 19.34
N THR A 11 -5.05 -7.32 20.06
CA THR A 11 -4.93 -7.47 21.52
C THR A 11 -3.58 -8.09 21.90
N TYR A 12 -3.16 -9.14 21.23
CA TYR A 12 -1.87 -9.78 21.47
C TYR A 12 -0.71 -8.82 21.23
N LEU A 13 -0.71 -8.12 20.09
CA LEU A 13 0.37 -7.22 19.72
C LEU A 13 0.47 -6.00 20.65
N LYS A 14 -0.67 -5.45 21.07
CA LYS A 14 -0.69 -4.37 22.10
C LYS A 14 -0.04 -4.82 23.39
N ARG A 15 -0.30 -6.04 23.85
CA ARG A 15 0.34 -6.62 25.03
C ARG A 15 1.85 -6.79 24.85
N VAL A 16 2.29 -7.26 23.67
CA VAL A 16 3.72 -7.36 23.34
C VAL A 16 4.38 -5.98 23.37
N LEU A 17 3.77 -4.98 22.74
CA LEU A 17 4.29 -3.60 22.69
C LEU A 17 4.32 -2.94 24.08
N ASN A 18 3.40 -3.28 24.95
CA ASN A 18 3.37 -2.81 26.34
C ASN A 18 4.37 -3.52 27.26
N GLY A 19 5.05 -4.57 26.76
CA GLY A 19 6.08 -5.28 27.49
C GLY A 19 5.56 -6.40 28.42
N ASP A 20 4.31 -6.86 28.24
CA ASP A 20 3.70 -7.92 29.06
C ASP A 20 4.45 -9.26 28.96
N PHE A 21 5.27 -9.47 27.95
CA PHE A 21 6.03 -10.70 27.70
C PHE A 21 7.54 -10.58 27.94
N GLY A 22 7.97 -9.63 28.78
CA GLY A 22 9.37 -9.52 29.20
C GLY A 22 10.31 -8.85 28.20
N GLY A 23 9.77 -8.11 27.25
CA GLY A 23 10.56 -7.27 26.34
C GLY A 23 11.17 -6.06 27.05
N ASP A 24 12.22 -5.47 26.44
CA ASP A 24 12.89 -4.28 26.95
C ASP A 24 11.89 -3.14 27.21
N LYS A 25 11.67 -2.83 28.48
CA LYS A 25 10.74 -1.78 28.94
C LYS A 25 11.14 -0.35 28.47
N LYS A 26 12.27 -0.22 27.79
CA LYS A 26 12.85 1.08 27.39
C LYS A 26 12.18 1.76 26.22
N LYS A 27 11.33 1.08 25.45
CA LYS A 27 10.58 1.70 24.34
C LYS A 27 9.09 1.35 24.47
N LYS A 28 8.38 2.02 25.39
CA LYS A 28 6.92 2.00 25.34
C LYS A 28 6.48 2.77 24.09
N LEU A 29 6.09 2.05 23.07
CA LEU A 29 5.33 2.61 21.97
C LEU A 29 3.92 2.86 22.53
N ASN A 30 3.64 4.11 22.94
CA ASN A 30 2.31 4.50 23.41
C ASN A 30 1.30 4.34 22.27
N PHE A 31 0.74 3.16 22.14
CA PHE A 31 -0.29 2.90 21.15
C PHE A 31 -1.60 3.58 21.57
N PRO A 32 -2.35 4.21 20.64
CA PRO A 32 -3.62 4.83 20.95
C PRO A 32 -4.63 3.84 21.53
N ASP A 33 -5.35 4.24 22.57
CA ASP A 33 -6.35 3.40 23.25
C ASP A 33 -7.55 3.06 22.35
N ARG A 34 -7.85 3.92 21.38
CA ARG A 34 -9.00 3.76 20.46
C ARG A 34 -8.58 3.10 19.16
N GLY A 35 -9.42 2.20 18.65
CA GLY A 35 -9.22 1.54 17.37
C GLY A 35 -8.28 0.34 17.44
N GLN A 36 -7.97 -0.20 16.27
CA GLN A 36 -7.08 -1.33 16.07
C GLN A 36 -5.75 -0.87 15.47
N LEU A 37 -4.71 -1.68 15.63
CA LEU A 37 -3.40 -1.43 15.04
C LEU A 37 -3.48 -1.19 13.51
N TYR A 38 -4.41 -1.86 12.86
CA TYR A 38 -4.65 -1.72 11.40
C TYR A 38 -5.20 -0.36 10.97
N ASP A 39 -5.74 0.42 11.91
CA ASP A 39 -6.30 1.73 11.64
C ASP A 39 -5.24 2.83 11.65
N TYR A 40 -4.01 2.51 12.09
CA TYR A 40 -2.94 3.47 12.29
C TYR A 40 -1.73 3.18 11.43
N CYS A 41 -0.99 4.22 11.10
CA CYS A 41 0.38 4.18 10.62
C CYS A 41 1.30 4.92 11.59
N VAL A 42 2.58 4.68 11.42
CA VAL A 42 3.62 5.34 12.20
C VAL A 42 4.32 6.35 11.31
N LEU A 43 4.32 7.60 11.70
CA LEU A 43 5.07 8.66 11.04
C LEU A 43 6.25 9.07 11.93
N THR A 44 7.41 9.23 11.33
CA THR A 44 8.60 9.75 12.01
C THR A 44 8.67 11.26 11.72
N LYS A 45 8.71 12.07 12.77
CA LYS A 45 8.93 13.52 12.67
C LYS A 45 10.40 13.82 12.40
N ASP A 46 10.68 15.01 11.91
CA ASP A 46 12.06 15.49 11.68
C ASP A 46 12.90 15.49 12.97
N THR A 47 12.26 15.58 14.12
CA THR A 47 12.87 15.45 15.46
C THR A 47 13.31 14.02 15.79
N GLY A 48 12.94 13.03 14.99
CA GLY A 48 13.15 11.61 15.27
C GLY A 48 12.06 10.97 16.15
N ASP A 49 11.09 11.76 16.61
CA ASP A 49 9.95 11.27 17.37
C ASP A 49 8.99 10.51 16.46
N VAL A 50 8.31 9.53 17.06
CA VAL A 50 7.39 8.65 16.38
C VAL A 50 5.96 8.95 16.80
N GLU A 51 5.08 9.17 15.83
CA GLU A 51 3.66 9.47 16.06
C GLU A 51 2.76 8.44 15.38
N TRP A 52 1.72 7.98 16.10
CA TRP A 52 0.65 7.16 15.57
C TRP A 52 -0.42 8.06 14.95
N VAL A 53 -0.65 7.89 13.65
CA VAL A 53 -1.64 8.64 12.89
C VAL A 53 -2.62 7.67 12.24
N ARG A 54 -3.90 7.97 12.24
CA ARG A 54 -4.88 7.16 11.52
C ARG A 54 -4.65 7.26 10.02
N TRP A 55 -4.81 6.16 9.31
CA TRP A 55 -4.67 6.15 7.85
C TRP A 55 -5.54 7.20 7.16
N LEU A 56 -6.80 7.37 7.61
CA LEU A 56 -7.71 8.36 7.01
C LEU A 56 -7.28 9.80 7.29
N ASP A 57 -6.59 10.06 8.40
CA ASP A 57 -6.10 11.39 8.74
C ASP A 57 -4.84 11.77 7.92
N THR A 58 -4.22 10.80 7.23
CA THR A 58 -3.10 11.06 6.30
C THR A 58 -3.57 11.58 4.94
N VAL A 59 -4.86 11.50 4.65
CA VAL A 59 -5.45 12.02 3.42
C VAL A 59 -5.77 13.50 3.62
N SER A 60 -5.17 14.36 2.82
CA SER A 60 -5.55 15.77 2.83
C SER A 60 -6.96 15.93 2.25
N ASN A 61 -7.74 16.85 2.80
CA ASN A 61 -9.07 17.23 2.26
C ASN A 61 -9.00 17.79 0.82
N ALA A 62 -7.79 18.01 0.30
CA ALA A 62 -7.53 18.42 -1.08
C ALA A 62 -7.65 17.29 -2.12
N ASP A 63 -7.82 16.05 -1.66
CA ASP A 63 -8.12 14.91 -2.54
C ASP A 63 -9.61 14.91 -2.97
N ASP A 64 -10.15 16.07 -3.28
CA ASP A 64 -11.50 16.22 -3.79
C ASP A 64 -11.63 15.42 -5.09
N ILE A 65 -12.69 14.63 -5.15
CA ILE A 65 -13.04 13.89 -6.36
C ILE A 65 -13.23 14.91 -7.46
N PRO A 66 -12.46 14.84 -8.56
CA PRO A 66 -12.60 15.80 -9.63
C PRO A 66 -14.05 15.79 -10.15
N THR A 67 -14.70 16.92 -10.19
CA THR A 67 -16.14 17.07 -10.54
C THR A 67 -16.50 16.50 -11.92
N LYS A 68 -15.50 16.23 -12.76
CA LYS A 68 -15.64 15.67 -14.11
C LYS A 68 -15.25 14.19 -14.22
N SER A 69 -14.89 13.53 -13.12
CA SER A 69 -14.51 12.11 -13.17
C SER A 69 -15.73 11.23 -13.36
N LEU A 70 -15.59 10.23 -14.22
CA LEU A 70 -16.63 9.23 -14.41
C LEU A 70 -16.70 8.32 -13.14
N PRO A 71 -17.88 7.83 -12.75
CA PRO A 71 -18.04 7.04 -11.51
C PRO A 71 -17.10 5.84 -11.41
N HIS A 72 -16.69 5.23 -12.51
CA HIS A 72 -15.77 4.09 -12.54
C HIS A 72 -14.29 4.48 -12.41
N GLU A 73 -13.96 5.77 -12.51
CA GLU A 73 -12.61 6.32 -12.31
C GLU A 73 -12.36 6.74 -10.87
N ILE A 74 -13.44 6.82 -10.08
CA ILE A 74 -13.36 7.29 -8.69
C ILE A 74 -12.84 6.16 -7.81
N ILE A 75 -11.67 6.38 -7.20
CA ILE A 75 -11.10 5.47 -6.21
C ILE A 75 -11.38 6.02 -4.82
N VAL A 76 -12.27 5.35 -4.10
CA VAL A 76 -12.59 5.71 -2.70
C VAL A 76 -11.43 5.28 -1.80
N LYS A 77 -10.83 6.22 -1.10
CA LYS A 77 -9.77 5.95 -0.13
C LYS A 77 -10.33 5.40 1.17
N THR A 78 -10.08 4.12 1.42
CA THR A 78 -10.40 3.44 2.67
C THR A 78 -9.13 3.15 3.45
N ASN A 79 -9.21 2.81 4.74
CA ASN A 79 -8.05 2.37 5.53
C ASN A 79 -7.27 1.26 4.82
N ASP A 80 -7.97 0.30 4.21
CA ASP A 80 -7.33 -0.82 3.51
C ASP A 80 -6.59 -0.36 2.25
N THR A 81 -7.19 0.52 1.45
CA THR A 81 -6.56 1.03 0.22
C THR A 81 -5.34 1.89 0.52
N LEU A 82 -5.42 2.75 1.53
CA LEU A 82 -4.29 3.58 1.96
C LEU A 82 -3.13 2.73 2.46
N ARG A 83 -3.42 1.72 3.28
CA ARG A 83 -2.41 0.80 3.80
C ARG A 83 -1.73 -0.01 2.68
N TYR A 84 -2.51 -0.55 1.74
CA TYR A 84 -1.94 -1.30 0.62
C TYR A 84 -1.14 -0.41 -0.34
N SER A 85 -1.61 0.79 -0.62
CA SER A 85 -0.86 1.78 -1.42
C SER A 85 0.46 2.17 -0.75
N TYR A 86 0.45 2.36 0.57
CA TYR A 86 1.67 2.65 1.34
C TYR A 86 2.67 1.49 1.26
N LEU A 87 2.22 0.25 1.50
CA LEU A 87 3.08 -0.93 1.43
C LEU A 87 3.65 -1.14 0.02
N LEU A 88 2.84 -0.89 -1.02
CA LEU A 88 3.30 -0.96 -2.40
C LEU A 88 4.42 0.07 -2.66
N LYS A 89 4.20 1.33 -2.29
CA LYS A 89 5.21 2.40 -2.44
C LYS A 89 6.50 2.09 -1.68
N LEU A 90 6.38 1.58 -0.46
CA LEU A 90 7.53 1.21 0.37
C LEU A 90 8.37 0.11 -0.29
N ASN A 91 7.71 -0.95 -0.80
CA ASN A 91 8.42 -2.05 -1.46
C ASN A 91 9.04 -1.62 -2.79
N ILE A 92 8.37 -0.81 -3.59
CA ILE A 92 8.92 -0.27 -4.84
C ILE A 92 10.18 0.55 -4.55
N ARG A 93 10.13 1.47 -3.58
CA ARG A 93 11.30 2.29 -3.19
C ARG A 93 12.46 1.44 -2.67
N ALA A 94 12.16 0.33 -2.03
CA ALA A 94 13.16 -0.61 -1.53
C ALA A 94 13.65 -1.62 -2.61
N GLY A 95 13.16 -1.53 -3.85
CA GLY A 95 13.48 -2.49 -4.92
C GLY A 95 13.01 -3.92 -4.62
N LYS A 96 11.95 -4.08 -3.82
CA LYS A 96 11.43 -5.39 -3.42
C LYS A 96 10.19 -5.76 -4.23
N PRO A 97 10.12 -6.99 -4.77
CA PRO A 97 8.92 -7.49 -5.44
C PRO A 97 7.77 -7.61 -4.45
N ILE A 98 6.56 -7.39 -4.93
CA ILE A 98 5.34 -7.52 -4.13
C ILE A 98 4.28 -8.31 -4.89
N LEU A 99 3.57 -9.19 -4.20
CA LEU A 99 2.49 -10.00 -4.73
C LEU A 99 1.18 -9.66 -4.03
N PHE A 100 0.17 -9.22 -4.79
CA PHE A 100 -1.18 -9.00 -4.30
C PHE A 100 -2.07 -10.19 -4.62
N CYS A 101 -2.42 -10.97 -3.60
CA CYS A 101 -3.36 -12.08 -3.70
C CYS A 101 -4.72 -11.70 -3.12
N GLY A 102 -5.79 -12.21 -3.71
CA GLY A 102 -7.14 -12.01 -3.20
C GLY A 102 -8.22 -12.32 -4.25
N PRO A 103 -9.50 -12.37 -3.85
CA PRO A 103 -10.61 -12.65 -4.76
C PRO A 103 -10.68 -11.68 -5.93
N THR A 104 -11.28 -12.13 -7.03
CA THR A 104 -11.56 -11.27 -8.19
C THR A 104 -12.53 -10.15 -7.80
N GLY A 105 -12.41 -8.98 -8.44
CA GLY A 105 -13.31 -7.85 -8.20
C GLY A 105 -13.00 -7.02 -6.94
N THR A 106 -11.93 -7.28 -6.21
CA THR A 106 -11.55 -6.52 -5.00
C THR A 106 -10.73 -5.25 -5.28
N GLY A 107 -10.64 -4.83 -6.53
CA GLY A 107 -9.97 -3.58 -6.91
C GLY A 107 -8.43 -3.62 -6.93
N LYS A 108 -7.79 -4.79 -6.75
CA LYS A 108 -6.31 -4.90 -6.68
C LYS A 108 -5.59 -4.18 -7.82
N THR A 109 -5.98 -4.49 -9.06
CA THR A 109 -5.35 -3.91 -10.25
C THR A 109 -5.55 -2.39 -10.32
N VAL A 110 -6.72 -1.90 -9.92
CA VAL A 110 -7.05 -0.48 -9.93
C VAL A 110 -6.15 0.29 -8.96
N TYR A 111 -5.98 -0.21 -7.73
CA TYR A 111 -5.10 0.42 -6.74
C TYR A 111 -3.64 0.38 -7.17
N ILE A 112 -3.16 -0.77 -7.67
CA ILE A 112 -1.78 -0.90 -8.16
C ILE A 112 -1.53 0.12 -9.28
N LYS A 113 -2.40 0.17 -10.29
CA LYS A 113 -2.27 1.11 -11.40
C LYS A 113 -2.30 2.57 -10.92
N ASN A 114 -3.20 2.91 -10.02
CA ASN A 114 -3.27 4.26 -9.47
C ASN A 114 -1.96 4.67 -8.78
N VAL A 115 -1.39 3.81 -7.95
CA VAL A 115 -0.11 4.09 -7.29
C VAL A 115 1.00 4.26 -8.32
N LEU A 116 1.11 3.33 -9.28
CA LEU A 116 2.19 3.34 -10.27
C LEU A 116 2.11 4.53 -11.22
N LEU A 117 0.90 4.96 -11.60
CA LEU A 117 0.70 6.04 -12.57
C LEU A 117 0.63 7.43 -11.92
N ASN A 118 0.11 7.54 -10.69
CA ASN A 118 -0.25 8.83 -10.12
C ASN A 118 0.50 9.18 -8.83
N GLU A 119 1.00 8.19 -8.08
CA GLU A 119 1.53 8.42 -6.74
C GLU A 119 3.05 8.22 -6.62
N LEU A 120 3.70 7.70 -7.65
CA LEU A 120 5.16 7.58 -7.72
C LEU A 120 5.78 8.79 -8.38
N ASP A 121 7.04 9.05 -8.02
CA ASP A 121 7.84 10.09 -8.66
C ASP A 121 8.10 9.71 -10.14
N LYS A 122 7.53 10.49 -11.04
CA LYS A 122 7.63 10.28 -12.50
C LYS A 122 9.03 10.49 -13.07
N VAL A 123 9.89 11.20 -12.36
CA VAL A 123 11.29 11.37 -12.76
C VAL A 123 12.05 10.08 -12.63
N VAL A 124 11.76 9.32 -11.55
CA VAL A 124 12.41 8.04 -11.25
C VAL A 124 11.67 6.87 -11.91
N TYR A 125 10.33 6.90 -11.88
CA TYR A 125 9.45 5.82 -12.35
C TYR A 125 8.61 6.31 -13.52
N ASN A 126 9.23 6.45 -14.67
CA ASN A 126 8.61 7.07 -15.86
C ASN A 126 7.91 6.06 -16.78
N THR A 127 8.18 4.77 -16.63
CA THR A 127 7.66 3.73 -17.53
C THR A 127 6.97 2.63 -16.76
N LEU A 128 5.73 2.32 -17.15
CA LEU A 128 4.97 1.18 -16.66
C LEU A 128 4.82 0.15 -17.78
N ILE A 129 5.31 -1.06 -17.53
CA ILE A 129 5.09 -2.20 -18.42
C ILE A 129 4.07 -3.12 -17.75
N GLU A 130 2.90 -3.26 -18.37
CA GLU A 130 1.85 -4.16 -17.92
C GLU A 130 1.83 -5.40 -18.83
N VAL A 131 1.94 -6.57 -18.21
CA VAL A 131 1.89 -7.86 -18.92
C VAL A 131 0.78 -8.71 -18.31
N GLY A 132 -0.21 -9.07 -19.11
CA GLY A 132 -1.26 -10.01 -18.72
C GLY A 132 -0.81 -11.44 -19.04
N PHE A 133 -0.75 -12.29 -18.02
CA PHE A 133 -0.44 -13.71 -18.19
C PHE A 133 -1.71 -14.54 -18.26
N SER A 134 -1.76 -15.47 -19.21
CA SER A 134 -2.76 -16.53 -19.33
C SER A 134 -2.08 -17.89 -19.40
N ALA A 135 -2.86 -18.97 -19.34
CA ALA A 135 -2.32 -20.32 -19.50
C ALA A 135 -1.63 -20.56 -20.87
N GLN A 136 -1.90 -19.72 -21.85
CA GLN A 136 -1.35 -19.79 -23.21
C GLN A 136 -0.19 -18.83 -23.44
N THR A 137 0.17 -18.00 -22.48
CA THR A 137 1.25 -17.02 -22.63
C THR A 137 2.61 -17.72 -22.66
N SER A 138 3.31 -17.62 -23.80
CA SER A 138 4.65 -18.19 -23.96
C SER A 138 5.75 -17.24 -23.45
N SER A 139 6.95 -17.78 -23.23
CA SER A 139 8.13 -17.00 -22.88
C SER A 139 8.50 -15.99 -23.97
N THR A 140 8.39 -16.40 -25.23
CA THR A 140 8.66 -15.53 -26.38
C THR A 140 7.70 -14.36 -26.43
N GLN A 141 6.39 -14.59 -26.27
CA GLN A 141 5.40 -13.50 -26.19
C GLN A 141 5.69 -12.52 -25.05
N THR A 142 6.12 -13.03 -23.89
CA THR A 142 6.48 -12.18 -22.75
C THR A 142 7.69 -11.30 -23.09
N GLN A 143 8.71 -11.90 -23.73
CA GLN A 143 9.91 -11.17 -24.15
C GLN A 143 9.54 -10.10 -25.19
N ASP A 144 8.78 -10.44 -26.23
CA ASP A 144 8.36 -9.50 -27.27
C ASP A 144 7.61 -8.29 -26.72
N ILE A 145 6.74 -8.51 -25.71
CA ILE A 145 6.02 -7.42 -25.04
C ILE A 145 6.99 -6.49 -24.31
N ILE A 146 7.98 -7.02 -23.61
CA ILE A 146 8.97 -6.24 -22.87
C ILE A 146 9.89 -5.50 -23.84
N ASP A 147 10.44 -6.19 -24.83
CA ASP A 147 11.36 -5.62 -25.80
C ASP A 147 10.67 -4.51 -26.62
N GLY A 148 9.42 -4.74 -27.08
CA GLY A 148 8.65 -3.76 -27.78
C GLY A 148 8.28 -2.49 -26.98
N ARG A 149 8.43 -2.54 -25.66
CA ARG A 149 8.27 -1.37 -24.77
C ARG A 149 9.59 -0.65 -24.49
N LEU A 150 10.70 -1.38 -24.50
CA LEU A 150 12.03 -0.86 -24.21
C LEU A 150 12.71 -0.31 -25.48
N ASP A 151 12.40 -0.86 -26.66
CA ASP A 151 13.06 -0.55 -27.92
C ASP A 151 12.50 0.70 -28.63
N ARG A 152 11.62 1.45 -28.00
CA ARG A 152 11.19 2.78 -28.49
C ARG A 152 12.25 3.83 -28.18
N ARG A 153 13.45 3.66 -28.74
CA ARG A 153 14.40 4.74 -28.93
C ARG A 153 14.09 5.38 -30.30
N GLY A 154 13.28 6.44 -30.26
CA GLY A 154 13.23 7.38 -31.35
C GLY A 154 14.46 8.27 -31.30
#